data_ea6593076d018b6b28d02e5598c12eb1
#
_entry.id   ea6593076d018b6b28d02e5598c12eb1
#
_cell.length_a   1.000
_cell.length_b   1.000
_cell.length_c   1.000
_cell.angle_alpha   90.00
_cell.angle_beta   90.00
_cell.angle_gamma   90.00
#
_symmetry.space_group_name_H-M   'P 1'
#
loop_
_entity.id
_entity.type
_entity.pdbx_description
1 polymer ?
#
loop_
_entity_poly.entity_id
_entity_poly.type
_entity_poly.pdbx_seq_one_letter_code
_entity_poly.pdbx_strand_id
1 'polypeptide(L)'
;MPKYFDFKVSGYYLYFISKCIIECMHVHASDKRLTEAGSAKFFVKGNADTDLMKQGTLNDLDVRKIQGFIKDHYVEMYDLWSEWSDNGYYRGK
;
A
#
# COMPACT_ATOMS: atom_id res chain seq x y z
N MET A 1 8.86 10.53 3.68
CA MET A 1 8.08 9.48 3.01
C MET A 1 6.82 9.21 3.77
N PRO A 2 5.67 9.37 3.13
CA PRO A 2 4.41 9.16 3.84
C PRO A 2 4.19 7.70 4.19
N LYS A 3 4.02 7.44 5.47
CA LYS A 3 3.57 6.14 5.96
C LYS A 3 2.09 6.26 6.26
N TYR A 4 1.33 5.25 5.86
CA TYR A 4 -0.09 5.24 6.18
C TYR A 4 -0.32 5.16 7.69
N PHE A 5 0.56 4.45 8.38
CA PHE A 5 0.49 4.30 9.84
C PHE A 5 1.90 4.31 10.41
N ASP A 6 2.02 4.70 11.67
CA ASP A 6 3.33 4.72 12.36
C ASP A 6 3.78 3.35 12.82
N PHE A 7 2.88 2.37 12.81
CA PHE A 7 3.18 1.02 13.26
C PHE A 7 3.35 0.07 12.08
N LYS A 8 3.96 -1.07 12.34
CA LYS A 8 4.14 -2.12 11.35
C LYS A 8 2.94 -3.05 11.33
N VAL A 9 2.62 -3.57 10.14
CA VAL A 9 1.61 -4.60 9.94
C VAL A 9 2.34 -5.85 9.47
N SER A 10 2.22 -6.93 10.22
CA SER A 10 2.93 -8.20 9.93
C SER A 10 4.44 -8.02 9.80
N GLY A 11 5.00 -7.03 10.53
CA GLY A 11 6.43 -6.76 10.50
C GLY A 11 6.86 -5.76 9.43
N TYR A 12 5.92 -5.13 8.73
CA TYR A 12 6.22 -4.24 7.61
C TYR A 12 5.50 -2.93 7.75
N TYR A 13 6.18 -1.82 7.38
CA TYR A 13 5.54 -0.51 7.26
C TYR A 13 4.76 -0.44 5.96
N LEU A 14 3.62 0.21 5.99
CA LEU A 14 2.79 0.48 4.81
C LEU A 14 2.94 1.94 4.45
N TYR A 15 3.34 2.24 3.21
CA TYR A 15 3.71 3.60 2.82
C TYR A 15 3.58 3.79 1.31
N PHE A 16 3.74 5.04 0.88
CA PHE A 16 3.98 5.36 -0.53
C PHE A 16 5.11 6.39 -0.59
N ILE A 17 5.72 6.55 -1.76
CA ILE A 17 6.80 7.52 -1.95
C ILE A 17 6.31 8.64 -2.86
N SER A 18 7.04 9.77 -2.87
CA SER A 18 6.58 10.96 -3.57
C SER A 18 6.30 10.75 -5.06
N LYS A 19 7.06 9.91 -5.73
CA LYS A 19 6.81 9.64 -7.15
C LYS A 19 5.65 8.70 -7.40
N CYS A 20 5.10 8.07 -6.35
CA CYS A 20 3.94 7.21 -6.48
C CYS A 20 2.67 7.99 -6.81
N ILE A 21 2.64 9.27 -6.50
CA ILE A 21 1.40 10.05 -6.59
C ILE A 21 0.90 10.25 -8.02
N ILE A 22 1.71 9.91 -9.03
CA ILE A 22 1.27 9.96 -10.43
C ILE A 22 0.49 8.71 -10.84
N GLU A 23 0.43 7.71 -9.99
CA GLU A 23 -0.31 6.47 -10.24
C GLU A 23 -1.59 6.44 -9.41
N CYS A 24 -2.40 5.40 -9.62
CA CYS A 24 -3.55 5.17 -8.78
C CYS A 24 -3.09 4.72 -7.39
N MET A 25 -3.99 4.80 -6.42
CA MET A 25 -3.67 4.47 -5.04
C MET A 25 -3.03 3.10 -4.92
N HIS A 26 -1.90 3.06 -4.27
CA HIS A 26 -1.23 1.82 -3.97
C HIS A 26 -0.46 1.92 -2.65
N VAL A 27 -0.01 0.77 -2.16
CA VAL A 27 0.68 0.64 -0.89
C VAL A 27 1.95 -0.15 -1.13
N HIS A 28 3.07 0.38 -0.66
CA HIS A 28 4.31 -0.37 -0.57
C HIS A 28 4.43 -0.95 0.83
N ALA A 29 5.05 -2.11 0.94
CA ALA A 29 5.31 -2.73 2.24
C ALA A 29 6.78 -3.13 2.33
N SER A 30 7.44 -2.67 3.39
CA SER A 30 8.85 -2.96 3.62
C SER A 30 9.15 -2.94 5.11
N ASP A 31 10.17 -3.69 5.54
CA ASP A 31 10.50 -3.79 6.95
C ASP A 31 11.25 -2.57 7.49
N LYS A 32 12.25 -2.10 6.77
CA LYS A 32 13.11 -1.00 7.23
C LYS A 32 13.20 0.15 6.25
N ARG A 33 13.36 -0.16 4.97
CA ARG A 33 13.60 0.86 3.94
C ARG A 33 12.29 1.27 3.31
N LEU A 34 11.99 2.55 3.41
CA LEU A 34 10.77 3.08 2.84
C LEU A 34 11.03 3.51 1.39
N THR A 35 11.49 2.55 0.59
CA THR A 35 11.84 2.78 -0.80
C THR A 35 11.02 1.83 -1.69
N GLU A 36 11.12 2.04 -2.98
CA GLU A 36 10.44 1.18 -3.93
C GLU A 36 11.16 -0.15 -4.13
N ALA A 37 12.48 -0.12 -4.07
CA ALA A 37 13.30 -1.32 -4.32
C ALA A 37 13.09 -2.36 -3.21
N GLY A 38 12.78 -3.58 -3.60
CA GLY A 38 12.62 -4.67 -2.65
C GLY A 38 11.30 -4.68 -1.90
N SER A 39 10.49 -3.64 -2.02
CA SER A 39 9.22 -3.58 -1.34
C SER A 39 8.14 -4.35 -2.10
N ALA A 40 7.10 -4.76 -1.38
CA ALA A 40 5.88 -5.24 -2.02
C ALA A 40 5.09 -4.05 -2.54
N LYS A 41 4.22 -4.28 -3.51
CA LYS A 41 3.36 -3.24 -4.05
C LYS A 41 1.96 -3.79 -4.28
N PHE A 42 0.98 -3.13 -3.69
CA PHE A 42 -0.43 -3.51 -3.79
C PHE A 42 -1.21 -2.31 -4.31
N PHE A 43 -1.93 -2.47 -5.40
CA PHE A 43 -2.92 -1.47 -5.80
C PHE A 43 -4.18 -1.66 -4.98
N VAL A 44 -4.82 -0.56 -4.59
CA VAL A 44 -6.02 -0.58 -3.75
C VAL A 44 -7.22 -0.14 -4.57
N LYS A 45 -8.22 -1.00 -4.62
CA LYS A 45 -9.46 -0.74 -5.35
C LYS A 45 -10.50 -0.09 -4.45
N GLY A 46 -11.47 0.56 -5.07
CA GLY A 46 -12.53 1.25 -4.33
C GLY A 46 -13.45 0.35 -3.52
N ASN A 47 -13.45 -0.96 -3.80
CA ASN A 47 -14.22 -1.93 -3.05
C ASN A 47 -13.42 -2.61 -1.93
N ALA A 48 -12.24 -2.05 -1.61
CA ALA A 48 -11.33 -2.54 -0.58
C ALA A 48 -10.47 -3.74 -1.00
N ASP A 49 -10.65 -4.26 -2.19
CA ASP A 49 -9.78 -5.32 -2.70
C ASP A 49 -8.43 -4.74 -3.12
N THR A 50 -7.43 -5.61 -3.16
CA THR A 50 -6.09 -5.22 -3.59
C THR A 50 -5.61 -6.13 -4.71
N ASP A 51 -4.79 -5.58 -5.60
CA ASP A 51 -4.06 -6.35 -6.60
C ASP A 51 -2.59 -6.33 -6.24
N LEU A 52 -2.02 -7.50 -6.00
CA LEU A 52 -0.60 -7.61 -5.70
C LEU A 52 0.19 -7.49 -7.00
N MET A 53 0.93 -6.40 -7.12
CA MET A 53 1.75 -6.15 -8.32
C MET A 53 3.16 -6.70 -8.15
N LYS A 54 3.64 -6.75 -6.90
CA LYS A 54 5.01 -7.14 -6.61
C LYS A 54 5.05 -7.65 -5.18
N GLN A 55 5.57 -8.86 -4.99
CA GLN A 55 5.58 -9.47 -3.66
C GLN A 55 6.76 -9.00 -2.82
N GLY A 56 7.85 -8.60 -3.45
CA GLY A 56 9.03 -8.18 -2.71
C GLY A 56 9.55 -9.31 -1.86
N THR A 57 9.88 -8.99 -0.60
CA THR A 57 10.41 -9.98 0.35
C THR A 57 9.33 -10.65 1.20
N LEU A 58 8.06 -10.35 0.96
CA LEU A 58 6.97 -10.92 1.75
C LEU A 58 6.71 -12.37 1.37
N ASN A 59 6.37 -13.19 2.37
CA ASN A 59 5.85 -14.53 2.07
C ASN A 59 4.34 -14.45 1.87
N ASP A 60 3.73 -15.56 1.46
CA ASP A 60 2.31 -15.58 1.14
C ASP A 60 1.42 -15.24 2.34
N LEU A 61 1.82 -15.65 3.53
CA LEU A 61 1.05 -15.35 4.73
C LEU A 61 1.08 -13.84 5.03
N ASP A 62 2.24 -13.22 4.89
CA ASP A 62 2.39 -11.78 5.08
C ASP A 62 1.54 -11.01 4.06
N VAL A 63 1.55 -11.45 2.81
CA VAL A 63 0.72 -10.84 1.76
C VAL A 63 -0.75 -10.86 2.17
N ARG A 64 -1.24 -12.00 2.61
CA ARG A 64 -2.66 -12.12 2.99
C ARG A 64 -3.00 -11.27 4.21
N LYS A 65 -2.11 -11.20 5.19
CA LYS A 65 -2.33 -10.37 6.39
C LYS A 65 -2.39 -8.90 6.04
N ILE A 66 -1.50 -8.45 5.17
CA ILE A 66 -1.48 -7.05 4.75
C ILE A 66 -2.71 -6.73 3.91
N GLN A 67 -3.11 -7.61 3.00
CA GLN A 67 -4.33 -7.40 2.22
C GLN A 67 -5.56 -7.31 3.11
N GLY A 68 -5.64 -8.15 4.14
CA GLY A 68 -6.73 -8.09 5.12
C GLY A 68 -6.74 -6.78 5.90
N PHE A 69 -5.56 -6.32 6.31
CA PHE A 69 -5.44 -5.06 7.01
C PHE A 69 -5.89 -3.88 6.12
N ILE A 70 -5.46 -3.88 4.87
CA ILE A 70 -5.86 -2.83 3.92
C ILE A 70 -7.38 -2.84 3.74
N LYS A 71 -7.97 -4.02 3.63
CA LYS A 71 -9.41 -4.14 3.49
C LYS A 71 -10.16 -3.52 4.67
N ASP A 72 -9.63 -3.66 5.87
CA ASP A 72 -10.25 -3.10 7.07
C ASP A 72 -10.01 -1.61 7.23
N HIS A 73 -8.99 -1.05 6.60
CA HIS A 73 -8.56 0.34 6.84
C HIS A 73 -8.42 1.18 5.57
N TYR A 74 -8.92 0.71 4.45
CA TYR A 74 -8.65 1.36 3.16
C TYR A 74 -9.18 2.80 3.10
N VAL A 75 -10.27 3.10 3.81
CA VAL A 75 -10.84 4.46 3.79
C VAL A 75 -9.88 5.44 4.46
N GLU A 76 -9.36 5.09 5.65
CA GLU A 76 -8.38 5.92 6.34
C GLU A 76 -7.13 6.11 5.49
N MET A 77 -6.70 5.03 4.85
CA MET A 77 -5.51 5.08 4.00
C MET A 77 -5.74 5.98 2.81
N TYR A 78 -6.93 5.92 2.22
CA TYR A 78 -7.28 6.78 1.10
C TYR A 78 -7.29 8.26 1.50
N ASP A 79 -7.72 8.56 2.72
CA ASP A 79 -7.70 9.94 3.20
C ASP A 79 -6.28 10.51 3.16
N LEU A 80 -5.30 9.74 3.58
CA LEU A 80 -3.91 10.19 3.50
C LEU A 80 -3.44 10.28 2.04
N TRP A 81 -3.75 9.27 1.23
CA TRP A 81 -3.36 9.27 -0.18
C TRP A 81 -3.89 10.50 -0.89
N SER A 82 -5.15 10.86 -0.66
CA SER A 82 -5.79 11.98 -1.35
C SER A 82 -5.19 13.34 -0.98
N GLU A 83 -4.48 13.43 0.14
CA GLU A 83 -3.76 14.65 0.49
C GLU A 83 -2.56 14.89 -0.41
N TRP A 84 -2.05 13.85 -1.05
CA TRP A 84 -0.83 13.91 -1.85
C TRP A 84 -1.09 13.75 -3.35
N SER A 85 -2.20 13.14 -3.73
CA SER A 85 -2.46 12.79 -5.13
C SER A 85 -3.90 13.08 -5.51
N ASP A 86 -4.09 13.50 -6.76
CA ASP A 86 -5.41 13.65 -7.36
C ASP A 86 -5.91 12.36 -7.99
N ASN A 87 -5.07 11.34 -8.06
CA ASN A 87 -5.45 10.05 -8.61
C ASN A 87 -6.21 9.24 -7.56
N GLY A 88 -7.28 8.58 -8.00
CA GLY A 88 -8.14 7.83 -7.11
C GLY A 88 -7.71 6.38 -6.94
N TYR A 89 -8.67 5.57 -6.53
CA TYR A 89 -8.48 4.15 -6.37
C TYR A 89 -8.08 3.48 -7.69
N TYR A 90 -7.38 2.36 -7.58
CA TYR A 90 -7.05 1.53 -8.71
C TYR A 90 -8.33 0.89 -9.24
N ARG A 91 -8.54 0.97 -10.54
CA ARG A 91 -9.77 0.46 -11.15
C ARG A 91 -9.61 -0.93 -11.76
N GLY A 92 -8.44 -1.46 -11.63
CA GLY A 92 -8.14 -2.73 -12.25
C GLY A 92 -7.90 -2.55 -13.74
N LYS A 93 -8.09 -3.61 -14.46
CA LYS A 93 -7.81 -3.50 -15.87
C LYS A 93 -8.84 -4.19 -16.66
#